data_fdd3bd697c3877ea51f6d181d83eb812
#
_entry.id   fdd3bd697c3877ea51f6d181d83eb812
#
_cell.length_a   1.000
_cell.length_b   1.000
_cell.length_c   1.000
_cell.angle_alpha   90.00
_cell.angle_beta   90.00
_cell.angle_gamma   90.00
#
_symmetry.space_group_name_H-M   'P 1'
#
loop_
_entity.id
_entity.type
_entity.pdbx_description
1 polymer ?
#
loop_
_entity_poly.entity_id
_entity_poly.type
_entity_poly.pdbx_seq_one_letter_code
_entity_poly.pdbx_strand_id
1 'polypeptide(L)'
;RTRTRYFRNLKEGGRMKHRIKKAAVLGAGVMGSTIAAHLANVGIPSFLLDIVPPELTEAEKKKGLTFNHPEVRNRFSVSGKKRAQELSPAAFYLKDDAELITIGNFEDHLSWVSEADWIIEVVLEELNIKRELFKKLIPFLKEGTVVSSNTSGISINKMCEGFSKDFEERFLGTHFFNPPRYMKLLEIIPAKATSRNVVEKMVEVGEKILGKGVVFAKDTPNFIGNRIGAFSMSSVIKTMVEEGYRIEEVDQITGPAMGRPKSATFRTADLVGLDVMAHVTKNLLDNLPKKETEYFQPPSFLQQMVKNQWLGQKTKQGFYKKVKKDGKEETLVLDYQKLDYRPQEKAGFPSLEAAKNIEDLGERIKTLVMSPERGGQFAWKTLKKTLLYSAEKIPEISDDIIN
;
A
#
# COMPACT_ATOMS: atom_id res chain seq x y z
N ARG A 1 11.53 -24.65 0.96
CA ARG A 1 12.94 -24.86 1.44
C ARG A 1 13.66 -23.54 1.73
N THR A 2 13.32 -22.41 1.10
CA THR A 2 14.03 -21.12 1.28
C THR A 2 13.71 -20.47 2.63
N ARG A 3 12.45 -20.29 2.98
CA ARG A 3 12.05 -19.70 4.29
C ARG A 3 12.43 -20.57 5.47
N THR A 4 12.28 -21.90 5.38
CA THR A 4 12.64 -22.82 6.44
C THR A 4 14.16 -22.81 6.73
N ARG A 5 14.99 -22.54 5.72
CA ARG A 5 16.44 -22.38 5.86
C ARG A 5 16.81 -20.98 6.44
N TYR A 6 16.10 -19.90 6.00
CA TYR A 6 16.27 -18.55 6.52
C TYR A 6 15.90 -18.45 8.00
N PHE A 7 14.77 -19.04 8.42
CA PHE A 7 14.26 -18.94 9.80
C PHE A 7 14.95 -19.89 10.79
N ARG A 8 15.60 -20.96 10.35
CA ARG A 8 16.34 -21.85 11.26
C ARG A 8 17.48 -21.15 12.00
N ASN A 9 18.11 -20.17 11.37
CA ASN A 9 19.22 -19.41 11.95
C ASN A 9 18.78 -18.18 12.79
N LEU A 10 17.51 -17.78 12.73
CA LEU A 10 16.97 -16.62 13.46
C LEU A 10 16.36 -17.01 14.84
N LYS A 11 16.14 -18.31 15.10
CA LYS A 11 15.52 -18.79 16.35
C LYS A 11 16.45 -18.84 17.56
N GLU A 12 17.73 -18.66 17.40
CA GLU A 12 18.63 -18.52 18.54
C GLU A 12 18.58 -17.07 19.03
N GLY A 13 18.15 -16.83 20.25
CA GLY A 13 17.97 -15.53 20.91
C GLY A 13 19.24 -14.68 20.99
N GLY A 14 19.79 -14.35 19.84
CA GLY A 14 21.02 -13.60 19.67
C GLY A 14 20.77 -12.10 19.54
N ARG A 15 21.72 -11.31 19.99
CA ARG A 15 21.86 -9.87 19.74
C ARG A 15 21.59 -9.57 18.26
N MET A 16 20.78 -8.52 17.97
CA MET A 16 20.55 -8.08 16.59
C MET A 16 21.89 -7.90 15.87
N LYS A 17 22.06 -8.60 14.74
CA LYS A 17 23.28 -8.54 13.93
C LYS A 17 23.35 -7.23 13.12
N HIS A 18 22.19 -6.69 12.77
CA HIS A 18 22.07 -5.55 11.88
C HIS A 18 21.30 -4.41 12.55
N ARG A 19 21.90 -3.23 12.57
CA ARG A 19 21.29 -2.04 13.15
C ARG A 19 21.15 -0.95 12.09
N ILE A 20 19.95 -0.38 11.99
CA ILE A 20 19.69 0.88 11.30
C ILE A 20 19.68 1.98 12.35
N LYS A 21 20.65 2.86 12.29
CA LYS A 21 20.78 4.00 13.23
C LYS A 21 20.11 5.26 12.69
N LYS A 22 20.10 5.43 11.36
CA LYS A 22 19.52 6.55 10.66
C LYS A 22 19.02 6.12 9.30
N ALA A 23 17.88 6.67 8.88
CA ALA A 23 17.32 6.43 7.55
C ALA A 23 17.18 7.73 6.75
N ALA A 24 16.97 7.61 5.45
CA ALA A 24 16.53 8.71 4.60
C ALA A 24 15.31 8.26 3.78
N VAL A 25 14.26 9.05 3.79
CA VAL A 25 13.05 8.83 3.00
C VAL A 25 13.00 9.88 1.90
N LEU A 26 13.03 9.43 0.66
CA LEU A 26 13.10 10.27 -0.53
C LEU A 26 11.72 10.35 -1.19
N GLY A 27 11.05 11.47 -1.00
CA GLY A 27 9.66 11.72 -1.34
C GLY A 27 8.80 11.90 -0.08
N ALA A 28 8.20 13.07 0.10
CA ALA A 28 7.39 13.45 1.26
C ALA A 28 5.86 13.38 0.97
N GLY A 29 5.48 12.54 0.02
CA GLY A 29 4.09 12.21 -0.27
C GLY A 29 3.40 11.49 0.90
N VAL A 30 2.21 10.93 0.66
CA VAL A 30 1.44 10.21 1.68
C VAL A 30 2.25 9.05 2.26
N MET A 31 2.83 8.20 1.40
CA MET A 31 3.60 7.04 1.87
C MET A 31 4.91 7.46 2.53
N GLY A 32 5.71 8.35 1.91
CA GLY A 32 6.99 8.72 2.46
C GLY A 32 6.89 9.40 3.82
N SER A 33 5.96 10.33 4.01
CA SER A 33 5.75 10.99 5.30
C SER A 33 5.29 10.02 6.40
N THR A 34 4.45 9.03 6.05
CA THR A 34 3.97 8.03 7.00
C THR A 34 4.98 6.90 7.26
N ILE A 35 5.85 6.57 6.30
CA ILE A 35 7.01 5.69 6.53
C ILE A 35 8.00 6.38 7.48
N ALA A 36 8.32 7.66 7.24
CA ALA A 36 9.18 8.44 8.15
C ALA A 36 8.61 8.48 9.58
N ALA A 37 7.28 8.70 9.71
CA ALA A 37 6.60 8.62 11.00
C ALA A 37 6.70 7.22 11.64
N HIS A 38 6.59 6.16 10.86
CA HIS A 38 6.72 4.80 11.38
C HIS A 38 8.16 4.48 11.84
N LEU A 39 9.17 5.00 11.14
CA LEU A 39 10.57 4.93 11.57
C LEU A 39 10.79 5.69 12.90
N ALA A 40 10.23 6.89 13.01
CA ALA A 40 10.29 7.69 14.24
C ALA A 40 9.63 6.98 15.42
N ASN A 41 8.48 6.32 15.24
CA ASN A 41 7.78 5.52 16.25
C ASN A 41 8.65 4.39 16.86
N VAL A 42 9.65 3.92 16.15
CA VAL A 42 10.60 2.89 16.61
C VAL A 42 11.98 3.47 16.97
N GLY A 43 12.06 4.79 17.10
CA GLY A 43 13.26 5.51 17.52
C GLY A 43 14.36 5.61 16.46
N ILE A 44 14.03 5.47 15.18
CA ILE A 44 14.98 5.65 14.07
C ILE A 44 14.86 7.07 13.53
N PRO A 45 15.87 7.94 13.76
CA PRO A 45 15.93 9.26 13.15
C PRO A 45 15.98 9.16 11.62
N SER A 46 15.32 10.08 10.93
CA SER A 46 15.31 10.06 9.47
C SER A 46 15.37 11.45 8.84
N PHE A 47 15.97 11.51 7.67
CA PHE A 47 15.82 12.63 6.75
C PHE A 47 14.58 12.40 5.90
N LEU A 48 13.71 13.39 5.77
CA LEU A 48 12.57 13.39 4.85
C LEU A 48 12.83 14.46 3.79
N LEU A 49 13.21 14.01 2.60
CA LEU A 49 13.61 14.89 1.49
C LEU A 49 12.58 14.79 0.35
N ASP A 50 12.35 15.93 -0.32
CA ASP A 50 11.52 15.99 -1.53
C ASP A 50 12.13 16.97 -2.55
N ILE A 51 11.52 17.08 -3.71
CA ILE A 51 11.91 18.07 -4.71
C ILE A 51 11.70 19.49 -4.19
N VAL A 52 12.48 20.44 -4.71
CA VAL A 52 12.17 21.86 -4.59
C VAL A 52 10.91 22.13 -5.42
N PRO A 53 9.90 22.82 -4.88
CA PRO A 53 8.69 23.13 -5.63
C PRO A 53 8.98 23.91 -6.91
N PRO A 54 8.37 23.55 -8.06
CA PRO A 54 8.61 24.25 -9.32
C PRO A 54 7.94 25.64 -9.40
N GLU A 55 6.96 25.90 -8.54
CA GLU A 55 6.17 27.13 -8.56
C GLU A 55 5.92 27.68 -7.16
N LEU A 56 5.85 29.01 -7.04
CA LEU A 56 5.40 29.68 -5.83
C LEU A 56 3.87 29.60 -5.71
N THR A 57 3.39 29.35 -4.51
CA THR A 57 1.96 29.48 -4.21
C THR A 57 1.57 30.94 -4.11
N GLU A 58 0.29 31.26 -4.28
CA GLU A 58 -0.25 32.62 -4.11
C GLU A 58 0.01 33.19 -2.70
N ALA A 59 0.00 32.31 -1.69
CA ALA A 59 0.32 32.72 -0.31
C ALA A 59 1.78 33.11 -0.15
N GLU A 60 2.70 32.39 -0.78
CA GLU A 60 4.15 32.71 -0.78
C GLU A 60 4.45 34.00 -1.54
N LYS A 61 3.81 34.20 -2.71
CA LYS A 61 3.92 35.46 -3.48
C LYS A 61 3.44 36.66 -2.65
N LYS A 62 2.30 36.55 -1.94
CA LYS A 62 1.78 37.60 -1.07
C LYS A 62 2.70 37.92 0.11
N LYS A 63 3.45 36.93 0.61
CA LYS A 63 4.47 37.13 1.66
C LYS A 63 5.81 37.66 1.11
N GLY A 64 5.95 37.86 -0.19
CA GLY A 64 7.20 38.29 -0.82
C GLY A 64 8.31 37.23 -0.81
N LEU A 65 7.95 35.93 -0.64
CA LEU A 65 8.92 34.85 -0.65
C LEU A 65 9.41 34.56 -2.08
N THR A 66 10.67 34.13 -2.17
CA THR A 66 11.30 33.75 -3.45
C THR A 66 11.69 32.27 -3.42
N PHE A 67 12.09 31.74 -4.59
CA PHE A 67 12.59 30.35 -4.71
C PHE A 67 13.85 30.04 -3.87
N ASN A 68 14.56 31.07 -3.41
CA ASN A 68 15.75 30.91 -2.55
C ASN A 68 15.38 30.81 -1.06
N HIS A 69 14.12 31.07 -0.70
CA HIS A 69 13.71 31.05 0.70
C HIS A 69 13.56 29.59 1.20
N PRO A 70 14.18 29.20 2.32
CA PRO A 70 14.11 27.83 2.85
C PRO A 70 12.69 27.30 3.05
N GLU A 71 11.73 28.17 3.45
CA GLU A 71 10.31 27.81 3.60
C GLU A 71 9.70 27.34 2.27
N VAL A 72 10.06 27.97 1.16
CA VAL A 72 9.62 27.57 -0.19
C VAL A 72 10.33 26.29 -0.61
N ARG A 73 11.67 26.26 -0.51
CA ARG A 73 12.47 25.12 -0.99
C ARG A 73 12.12 23.81 -0.30
N ASN A 74 11.74 23.83 0.97
CA ASN A 74 11.39 22.67 1.76
C ASN A 74 9.87 22.45 1.93
N ARG A 75 9.01 23.19 1.21
CA ARG A 75 7.57 23.18 1.37
C ARG A 75 6.97 21.77 1.34
N PHE A 76 7.39 20.91 0.42
CA PHE A 76 6.83 19.57 0.28
C PHE A 76 7.18 18.68 1.47
N SER A 77 8.42 18.68 1.94
CA SER A 77 8.82 17.90 3.12
C SER A 77 8.21 18.44 4.41
N VAL A 78 8.11 19.77 4.57
CA VAL A 78 7.39 20.43 5.68
C VAL A 78 5.91 20.00 5.68
N SER A 79 5.25 20.12 4.53
CA SER A 79 3.83 19.76 4.38
C SER A 79 3.60 18.27 4.61
N GLY A 80 4.51 17.41 4.16
CA GLY A 80 4.46 15.97 4.38
C GLY A 80 4.55 15.62 5.86
N LYS A 81 5.53 16.17 6.58
CA LYS A 81 5.68 15.99 8.04
C LYS A 81 4.45 16.47 8.79
N LYS A 82 3.97 17.68 8.49
CA LYS A 82 2.76 18.25 9.11
C LYS A 82 1.54 17.36 8.86
N ARG A 83 1.31 16.93 7.62
CA ARG A 83 0.22 16.02 7.29
C ARG A 83 0.29 14.73 8.11
N ALA A 84 1.47 14.12 8.27
CA ALA A 84 1.62 12.91 9.07
C ALA A 84 1.27 13.14 10.56
N GLN A 85 1.53 14.32 11.11
CA GLN A 85 1.15 14.70 12.48
C GLN A 85 -0.36 14.87 12.67
N GLU A 86 -1.09 15.25 11.61
CA GLU A 86 -2.53 15.53 11.61
C GLU A 86 -3.40 14.35 11.17
N LEU A 87 -2.80 13.23 10.76
CA LEU A 87 -3.55 12.08 10.25
C LEU A 87 -4.49 11.46 11.30
N SER A 88 -5.64 11.02 10.81
CA SER A 88 -6.55 10.14 11.53
C SER A 88 -6.87 8.91 10.63
N PRO A 89 -6.51 7.71 11.09
CA PRO A 89 -5.85 7.37 12.35
C PRO A 89 -4.41 7.89 12.43
N ALA A 90 -3.92 8.16 13.65
CA ALA A 90 -2.65 8.82 13.92
C ALA A 90 -1.43 8.06 13.37
N ALA A 91 -0.53 8.73 12.63
CA ALA A 91 0.69 8.11 12.13
C ALA A 91 1.77 7.96 13.22
N PHE A 92 1.81 8.88 14.20
CA PHE A 92 2.75 8.83 15.32
C PHE A 92 2.14 8.17 16.56
N TYR A 93 2.97 7.49 17.38
CA TYR A 93 2.61 7.06 18.73
C TYR A 93 2.58 8.26 19.67
N LEU A 94 3.67 9.01 19.68
CA LEU A 94 3.80 10.26 20.43
C LEU A 94 4.01 11.40 19.43
N LYS A 95 3.41 12.56 19.68
CA LYS A 95 3.57 13.72 18.79
C LYS A 95 5.02 14.19 18.70
N ASP A 96 5.76 14.04 19.78
CA ASP A 96 7.16 14.44 19.89
C ASP A 96 8.09 13.55 19.08
N ASP A 97 7.68 12.31 18.71
CA ASP A 97 8.46 11.45 17.80
C ASP A 97 8.72 12.15 16.45
N ALA A 98 7.90 13.11 16.06
CA ALA A 98 8.12 13.90 14.86
C ALA A 98 9.44 14.70 14.86
N GLU A 99 10.04 14.96 16.03
CA GLU A 99 11.33 15.65 16.15
C GLU A 99 12.49 14.79 15.60
N LEU A 100 12.32 13.46 15.54
CA LEU A 100 13.27 12.55 14.91
C LEU A 100 13.31 12.68 13.37
N ILE A 101 12.39 13.46 12.77
CA ILE A 101 12.34 13.67 11.33
C ILE A 101 12.93 15.04 10.97
N THR A 102 14.09 15.04 10.33
CA THR A 102 14.71 16.24 9.76
C THR A 102 14.25 16.42 8.32
N ILE A 103 13.66 17.57 8.00
CA ILE A 103 13.14 17.88 6.65
C ILE A 103 14.21 18.56 5.78
N GLY A 104 14.15 18.33 4.48
CA GLY A 104 15.03 18.97 3.52
C GLY A 104 14.53 18.77 2.08
N ASN A 105 15.39 19.05 1.11
CA ASN A 105 15.10 18.87 -0.31
C ASN A 105 16.28 18.22 -1.06
N PHE A 106 16.03 17.75 -2.28
CA PHE A 106 17.03 17.04 -3.07
C PHE A 106 18.15 17.94 -3.62
N GLU A 107 17.94 19.25 -3.75
CA GLU A 107 18.96 20.15 -4.29
C GLU A 107 19.98 20.54 -3.22
N ASP A 108 19.51 20.90 -2.03
CA ASP A 108 20.38 21.45 -0.97
C ASP A 108 20.90 20.36 -0.02
N HIS A 109 20.17 19.25 0.13
CA HIS A 109 20.35 18.32 1.25
C HIS A 109 20.52 16.85 0.82
N LEU A 110 20.63 16.55 -0.48
CA LEU A 110 20.78 15.15 -0.93
C LEU A 110 22.04 14.49 -0.35
N SER A 111 23.12 15.26 -0.13
CA SER A 111 24.34 14.76 0.49
C SER A 111 24.15 14.19 1.91
N TRP A 112 23.08 14.56 2.63
CA TRP A 112 22.77 14.01 3.96
C TRP A 112 22.56 12.51 3.96
N VAL A 113 22.21 11.91 2.81
CA VAL A 113 22.04 10.46 2.69
C VAL A 113 23.33 9.69 3.00
N SER A 114 24.50 10.34 2.96
CA SER A 114 25.79 9.75 3.38
C SER A 114 25.82 9.33 4.85
N GLU A 115 24.92 9.88 5.68
CA GLU A 115 24.77 9.48 7.08
C GLU A 115 23.78 8.30 7.26
N ALA A 116 22.95 8.00 6.25
CA ALA A 116 21.91 7.00 6.37
C ALA A 116 22.43 5.57 6.19
N ASP A 117 21.90 4.64 7.00
CA ASP A 117 22.16 3.20 6.86
C ASP A 117 21.11 2.54 5.94
N TRP A 118 19.96 3.21 5.77
CA TRP A 118 18.87 2.76 4.91
C TRP A 118 18.22 3.95 4.21
N ILE A 119 18.12 3.89 2.89
CA ILE A 119 17.47 4.88 2.04
C ILE A 119 16.24 4.25 1.43
N ILE A 120 15.09 4.92 1.56
CA ILE A 120 13.79 4.46 1.08
C ILE A 120 13.29 5.45 0.04
N GLU A 121 13.27 5.04 -1.22
CA GLU A 121 12.74 5.83 -2.32
C GLU A 121 11.21 5.68 -2.36
N VAL A 122 10.51 6.83 -2.38
CA VAL A 122 9.05 6.93 -2.34
C VAL A 122 8.55 8.09 -3.24
N VAL A 123 9.30 8.38 -4.33
CA VAL A 123 8.91 9.42 -5.30
C VAL A 123 7.86 8.92 -6.29
N LEU A 124 7.50 9.74 -7.28
CA LEU A 124 6.50 9.39 -8.30
C LEU A 124 6.76 8.03 -8.94
N GLU A 125 5.67 7.31 -9.26
CA GLU A 125 5.69 5.94 -9.77
C GLU A 125 6.03 5.92 -11.28
N GLU A 126 7.23 6.44 -11.59
CA GLU A 126 7.80 6.49 -12.94
C GLU A 126 9.26 6.02 -12.93
N LEU A 127 9.56 5.02 -13.76
CA LEU A 127 10.87 4.37 -13.80
C LEU A 127 12.02 5.37 -14.04
N ASN A 128 11.85 6.27 -15.00
CA ASN A 128 12.91 7.23 -15.35
C ASN A 128 13.18 8.22 -14.21
N ILE A 129 12.14 8.71 -13.54
CA ILE A 129 12.29 9.63 -12.40
C ILE A 129 13.06 8.94 -11.27
N LYS A 130 12.72 7.69 -10.95
CA LYS A 130 13.42 6.92 -9.92
C LYS A 130 14.89 6.67 -10.28
N ARG A 131 15.16 6.28 -11.52
CA ARG A 131 16.54 6.04 -12.00
C ARG A 131 17.39 7.31 -11.99
N GLU A 132 16.83 8.46 -12.39
CA GLU A 132 17.54 9.74 -12.33
C GLU A 132 17.85 10.15 -10.87
N LEU A 133 16.94 9.89 -9.95
CA LEU A 133 17.20 10.11 -8.53
C LEU A 133 18.36 9.20 -8.04
N PHE A 134 18.38 7.93 -8.42
CA PHE A 134 19.45 7.01 -8.03
C PHE A 134 20.80 7.43 -8.60
N LYS A 135 20.87 7.93 -9.84
CA LYS A 135 22.12 8.49 -10.41
C LYS A 135 22.67 9.63 -9.55
N LYS A 136 21.80 10.53 -9.07
CA LYS A 136 22.20 11.64 -8.20
C LYS A 136 22.59 11.18 -6.79
N LEU A 137 22.00 10.08 -6.33
CA LEU A 137 22.18 9.52 -4.99
C LEU A 137 23.50 8.75 -4.83
N ILE A 138 23.87 7.95 -5.83
CA ILE A 138 25.01 7.02 -5.79
C ILE A 138 26.32 7.67 -5.31
N PRO A 139 26.71 8.88 -5.72
CA PRO A 139 27.94 9.52 -5.27
C PRO A 139 28.02 9.78 -3.76
N PHE A 140 26.89 9.80 -3.07
CA PHE A 140 26.81 10.09 -1.63
C PHE A 140 26.64 8.83 -0.77
N LEU A 141 26.53 7.64 -1.38
CA LEU A 141 26.30 6.41 -0.62
C LEU A 141 27.54 5.98 0.15
N LYS A 142 27.42 5.84 1.46
CA LYS A 142 28.47 5.18 2.25
C LYS A 142 28.44 3.67 2.07
N GLU A 143 29.52 3.00 2.41
CA GLU A 143 29.61 1.55 2.41
C GLU A 143 28.53 0.92 3.30
N GLY A 144 27.90 -0.16 2.83
CA GLY A 144 26.88 -0.92 3.58
C GLY A 144 25.51 -0.25 3.69
N THR A 145 25.31 0.94 3.09
CA THR A 145 23.96 1.54 2.99
C THR A 145 23.06 0.68 2.13
N VAL A 146 21.88 0.33 2.66
CA VAL A 146 20.81 -0.32 1.89
C VAL A 146 20.00 0.74 1.17
N VAL A 147 19.70 0.53 -0.11
CA VAL A 147 18.79 1.36 -0.88
C VAL A 147 17.57 0.53 -1.25
N SER A 148 16.39 1.05 -0.98
CA SER A 148 15.15 0.37 -1.34
C SER A 148 14.15 1.30 -2.00
N SER A 149 13.28 0.73 -2.84
CA SER A 149 12.12 1.44 -3.39
C SER A 149 10.83 0.93 -2.76
N ASN A 150 9.91 1.84 -2.48
CA ASN A 150 8.55 1.52 -2.04
C ASN A 150 7.58 1.46 -3.22
N THR A 151 8.07 1.22 -4.43
CA THR A 151 7.22 1.04 -5.60
C THR A 151 6.16 -0.02 -5.36
N SER A 152 4.98 0.16 -5.97
CA SER A 152 3.88 -0.81 -5.90
C SER A 152 3.81 -1.75 -7.09
N GLY A 153 4.60 -1.51 -8.15
CA GLY A 153 4.46 -2.32 -9.35
C GLY A 153 5.52 -2.14 -10.44
N ILE A 154 6.47 -1.20 -10.27
CA ILE A 154 7.60 -1.09 -11.19
C ILE A 154 8.61 -2.17 -10.84
N SER A 155 9.15 -2.85 -11.86
CA SER A 155 10.16 -3.89 -11.66
C SER A 155 11.39 -3.39 -10.92
N ILE A 156 11.74 -4.06 -9.83
CA ILE A 156 12.93 -3.77 -9.02
C ILE A 156 14.20 -3.97 -9.84
N ASN A 157 14.24 -5.02 -10.68
CA ASN A 157 15.36 -5.25 -11.58
C ASN A 157 15.57 -4.09 -12.56
N LYS A 158 14.49 -3.61 -13.21
CA LYS A 158 14.58 -2.47 -14.15
C LYS A 158 15.03 -1.17 -13.48
N MET A 159 14.78 -1.00 -12.20
CA MET A 159 15.22 0.17 -11.45
C MET A 159 16.72 0.21 -11.24
N CYS A 160 17.37 -0.92 -10.97
CA CYS A 160 18.80 -1.00 -10.67
C CYS A 160 19.67 -1.47 -11.84
N GLU A 161 19.08 -2.02 -12.90
CA GLU A 161 19.81 -2.54 -14.06
C GLU A 161 20.74 -1.50 -14.69
N GLY A 162 22.02 -1.88 -14.88
CA GLY A 162 23.06 -1.03 -15.51
C GLY A 162 23.67 0.01 -14.59
N PHE A 163 23.38 -0.02 -13.29
CA PHE A 163 24.19 0.68 -12.30
C PHE A 163 25.43 -0.15 -11.91
N SER A 164 26.24 0.38 -10.98
CA SER A 164 27.39 -0.38 -10.49
C SER A 164 26.95 -1.64 -9.76
N LYS A 165 27.78 -2.70 -9.84
CA LYS A 165 27.52 -3.96 -9.12
C LYS A 165 27.28 -3.74 -7.61
N ASP A 166 28.05 -2.86 -7.00
CA ASP A 166 27.89 -2.48 -5.60
C ASP A 166 26.52 -1.89 -5.30
N PHE A 167 25.96 -1.05 -6.19
CA PHE A 167 24.60 -0.53 -6.03
C PHE A 167 23.55 -1.63 -6.21
N GLU A 168 23.68 -2.46 -7.25
CA GLU A 168 22.75 -3.55 -7.52
C GLU A 168 22.69 -4.57 -6.37
N GLU A 169 23.84 -4.90 -5.74
CA GLU A 169 23.93 -5.83 -4.62
C GLU A 169 23.26 -5.32 -3.33
N ARG A 170 23.09 -4.00 -3.18
CA ARG A 170 22.45 -3.38 -2.00
C ARG A 170 21.06 -2.78 -2.27
N PHE A 171 20.51 -3.03 -3.47
CA PHE A 171 19.21 -2.52 -3.88
C PHE A 171 18.12 -3.61 -3.81
N LEU A 172 16.91 -3.23 -3.33
CA LEU A 172 15.74 -4.12 -3.26
C LEU A 172 14.45 -3.30 -3.18
N GLY A 173 13.29 -3.97 -3.31
CA GLY A 173 11.99 -3.40 -2.97
C GLY A 173 11.67 -3.63 -1.48
N THR A 174 11.10 -2.61 -0.84
CA THR A 174 10.47 -2.69 0.50
C THR A 174 9.09 -2.06 0.41
N HIS A 175 8.09 -2.86 0.05
CA HIS A 175 6.76 -2.38 -0.22
C HIS A 175 5.91 -2.35 1.05
N PHE A 176 5.69 -1.16 1.59
CA PHE A 176 4.81 -0.88 2.71
C PHE A 176 3.39 -0.66 2.23
N PHE A 177 2.42 -1.05 3.06
CA PHE A 177 1.00 -0.79 2.82
C PHE A 177 0.50 0.39 3.66
N ASN A 178 -0.41 1.17 3.10
CA ASN A 178 -0.97 2.36 3.74
C ASN A 178 -2.12 2.01 4.70
N PRO A 179 -2.14 2.50 5.94
CA PRO A 179 -1.10 3.28 6.61
C PRO A 179 0.02 2.38 7.21
N PRO A 180 1.31 2.73 7.02
CA PRO A 180 2.43 1.88 7.47
C PRO A 180 2.40 1.50 8.94
N ARG A 181 1.92 2.36 9.83
CA ARG A 181 1.80 2.07 11.26
C ARG A 181 0.85 0.91 11.56
N TYR A 182 -0.23 0.77 10.81
CA TYR A 182 -1.34 -0.16 11.09
C TYR A 182 -1.26 -1.43 10.25
N MET A 183 -0.77 -1.31 9.03
CA MET A 183 -0.63 -2.44 8.12
C MET A 183 0.59 -3.27 8.50
N LYS A 184 0.34 -4.52 8.88
CA LYS A 184 1.40 -5.43 9.36
C LYS A 184 2.26 -5.99 8.23
N LEU A 185 1.73 -6.07 7.01
CA LEU A 185 2.44 -6.65 5.87
C LEU A 185 3.57 -5.73 5.39
N LEU A 186 4.74 -6.32 5.15
CA LEU A 186 5.87 -5.73 4.43
C LEU A 186 6.38 -6.74 3.42
N GLU A 187 6.31 -6.39 2.14
CA GLU A 187 6.90 -7.21 1.09
C GLU A 187 8.36 -6.81 0.88
N ILE A 188 9.24 -7.80 0.87
CA ILE A 188 10.64 -7.66 0.47
C ILE A 188 10.80 -8.28 -0.90
N ILE A 189 11.24 -7.48 -1.87
CA ILE A 189 11.37 -7.85 -3.27
C ILE A 189 12.84 -7.71 -3.67
N PRO A 190 13.65 -8.77 -3.58
CA PRO A 190 15.04 -8.73 -4.04
C PRO A 190 15.13 -8.57 -5.56
N ALA A 191 16.08 -7.74 -6.03
CA ALA A 191 16.53 -7.81 -7.41
C ALA A 191 17.41 -9.06 -7.61
N LYS A 192 17.71 -9.41 -8.85
CA LYS A 192 18.56 -10.57 -9.18
C LYS A 192 19.95 -10.49 -8.55
N ALA A 193 20.50 -9.29 -8.45
CA ALA A 193 21.83 -9.04 -7.90
C ALA A 193 21.83 -8.76 -6.40
N THR A 194 20.67 -8.55 -5.77
CA THR A 194 20.59 -8.22 -4.34
C THR A 194 21.32 -9.24 -3.48
N SER A 195 22.26 -8.79 -2.68
CA SER A 195 23.04 -9.70 -1.84
C SER A 195 22.19 -10.30 -0.72
N ARG A 196 22.47 -11.55 -0.39
CA ARG A 196 21.77 -12.27 0.68
C ARG A 196 21.84 -11.54 2.02
N ASN A 197 22.96 -10.93 2.34
CA ASN A 197 23.17 -10.19 3.60
C ASN A 197 22.23 -8.97 3.69
N VAL A 198 21.99 -8.28 2.58
CA VAL A 198 21.05 -7.15 2.51
C VAL A 198 19.62 -7.63 2.75
N VAL A 199 19.23 -8.75 2.14
CA VAL A 199 17.90 -9.35 2.35
C VAL A 199 17.73 -9.75 3.82
N GLU A 200 18.69 -10.48 4.41
CA GLU A 200 18.66 -10.90 5.83
C GLU A 200 18.56 -9.68 6.77
N LYS A 201 19.33 -8.62 6.49
CA LYS A 201 19.28 -7.36 7.23
C LYS A 201 17.88 -6.74 7.18
N MET A 202 17.26 -6.67 6.02
CA MET A 202 15.94 -6.03 5.88
C MET A 202 14.81 -6.87 6.46
N VAL A 203 14.91 -8.20 6.43
CA VAL A 203 14.00 -9.09 7.18
C VAL A 203 14.10 -8.82 8.67
N GLU A 204 15.32 -8.81 9.23
CA GLU A 204 15.52 -8.55 10.66
C GLU A 204 14.97 -7.18 11.08
N VAL A 205 15.21 -6.14 10.28
CA VAL A 205 14.68 -4.80 10.50
C VAL A 205 13.14 -4.80 10.43
N GLY A 206 12.57 -5.43 9.41
CA GLY A 206 11.12 -5.52 9.23
C GLY A 206 10.43 -6.22 10.40
N GLU A 207 10.91 -7.39 10.78
CA GLU A 207 10.25 -8.21 11.80
C GLU A 207 10.53 -7.72 13.23
N LYS A 208 11.81 -7.46 13.58
CA LYS A 208 12.20 -7.20 14.96
C LYS A 208 12.13 -5.72 15.36
N ILE A 209 12.31 -4.80 14.41
CA ILE A 209 12.30 -3.36 14.70
C ILE A 209 10.96 -2.75 14.31
N LEU A 210 10.50 -2.99 13.07
CA LEU A 210 9.26 -2.38 12.56
C LEU A 210 8.00 -3.16 12.94
N GLY A 211 8.11 -4.36 13.52
CA GLY A 211 6.97 -5.19 13.93
C GLY A 211 6.10 -5.66 12.75
N LYS A 212 6.71 -5.88 11.59
CA LYS A 212 6.04 -6.32 10.38
C LYS A 212 5.99 -7.84 10.24
N GLY A 213 4.95 -8.35 9.59
CA GLY A 213 4.96 -9.66 8.97
C GLY A 213 5.63 -9.53 7.60
N VAL A 214 6.88 -10.01 7.54
CA VAL A 214 7.67 -9.93 6.30
C VAL A 214 7.33 -11.11 5.41
N VAL A 215 7.09 -10.83 4.11
CA VAL A 215 6.95 -11.84 3.06
C VAL A 215 7.93 -11.56 1.92
N PHE A 216 8.35 -12.63 1.24
CA PHE A 216 9.23 -12.52 0.09
C PHE A 216 8.42 -12.56 -1.20
N ALA A 217 8.39 -11.45 -1.90
CA ALA A 217 7.77 -11.35 -3.20
C ALA A 217 8.81 -11.45 -4.31
N LYS A 218 8.45 -12.07 -5.41
CA LYS A 218 9.22 -12.00 -6.65
C LYS A 218 8.95 -10.69 -7.37
N ASP A 219 9.93 -10.25 -8.16
CA ASP A 219 9.81 -9.04 -8.97
C ASP A 219 8.84 -9.25 -10.15
N THR A 220 7.56 -9.32 -9.84
CA THR A 220 6.44 -9.52 -10.77
C THR A 220 5.43 -8.38 -10.66
N PRO A 221 4.58 -8.13 -11.67
CA PRO A 221 3.63 -7.03 -11.63
C PRO A 221 2.78 -7.03 -10.36
N ASN A 222 2.84 -5.91 -9.60
CA ASN A 222 2.10 -5.68 -8.37
C ASN A 222 2.40 -6.67 -7.22
N PHE A 223 3.49 -7.42 -7.29
CA PHE A 223 4.03 -8.32 -6.27
C PHE A 223 3.00 -9.36 -5.77
N ILE A 224 2.82 -9.54 -4.45
CA ILE A 224 1.87 -10.49 -3.87
C ILE A 224 0.58 -9.78 -3.47
N GLY A 225 0.67 -8.81 -2.55
CA GLY A 225 -0.50 -8.24 -1.89
C GLY A 225 -1.41 -7.47 -2.85
N ASN A 226 -0.85 -6.63 -3.70
CA ASN A 226 -1.64 -5.91 -4.70
C ASN A 226 -2.17 -6.83 -5.79
N ARG A 227 -1.41 -7.86 -6.21
CA ARG A 227 -1.85 -8.84 -7.20
C ARG A 227 -3.06 -9.63 -6.74
N ILE A 228 -2.96 -10.26 -5.56
CA ILE A 228 -4.05 -11.05 -4.97
C ILE A 228 -5.22 -10.14 -4.56
N GLY A 229 -4.92 -8.97 -3.99
CA GLY A 229 -5.94 -7.99 -3.59
C GLY A 229 -6.77 -7.48 -4.77
N ALA A 230 -6.12 -7.14 -5.89
CA ALA A 230 -6.79 -6.71 -7.11
C ALA A 230 -7.63 -7.85 -7.71
N PHE A 231 -7.12 -9.09 -7.72
CA PHE A 231 -7.89 -10.25 -8.16
C PHE A 231 -9.13 -10.47 -7.28
N SER A 232 -8.96 -10.44 -5.95
CA SER A 232 -10.07 -10.61 -5.01
C SER A 232 -11.16 -9.55 -5.22
N MET A 233 -10.75 -8.28 -5.35
CA MET A 233 -11.67 -7.17 -5.60
C MET A 233 -12.40 -7.33 -6.94
N SER A 234 -11.68 -7.63 -8.02
CA SER A 234 -12.27 -7.85 -9.33
C SER A 234 -13.24 -9.04 -9.33
N SER A 235 -12.89 -10.14 -8.67
CA SER A 235 -13.74 -11.32 -8.51
C SER A 235 -15.03 -11.00 -7.77
N VAL A 236 -14.97 -10.21 -6.68
CA VAL A 236 -16.14 -9.76 -5.92
C VAL A 236 -17.04 -8.89 -6.79
N ILE A 237 -16.47 -7.90 -7.49
CA ILE A 237 -17.24 -6.98 -8.36
C ILE A 237 -17.92 -7.75 -9.50
N LYS A 238 -17.19 -8.64 -10.18
CA LYS A 238 -17.77 -9.44 -11.27
C LYS A 238 -18.88 -10.35 -10.78
N THR A 239 -18.69 -11.05 -9.67
CA THR A 239 -19.72 -11.91 -9.09
C THR A 239 -20.95 -11.09 -8.65
N MET A 240 -20.75 -9.89 -8.10
CA MET A 240 -21.83 -8.97 -7.79
C MET A 240 -22.67 -8.62 -9.01
N VAL A 241 -22.02 -8.25 -10.12
CA VAL A 241 -22.71 -7.88 -11.36
C VAL A 241 -23.42 -9.08 -12.00
N GLU A 242 -22.73 -10.22 -12.09
CA GLU A 242 -23.27 -11.46 -12.68
C GLU A 242 -24.51 -11.98 -11.95
N GLU A 243 -24.54 -11.87 -10.63
CA GLU A 243 -25.61 -12.44 -9.80
C GLU A 243 -26.59 -11.39 -9.26
N GLY A 244 -26.42 -10.12 -9.64
CA GLY A 244 -27.33 -9.02 -9.31
C GLY A 244 -27.38 -8.69 -7.82
N TYR A 245 -26.24 -8.75 -7.11
CA TYR A 245 -26.14 -8.25 -5.74
C TYR A 245 -26.03 -6.73 -5.71
N ARG A 246 -26.59 -6.14 -4.65
CA ARG A 246 -26.40 -4.72 -4.36
C ARG A 246 -25.07 -4.49 -3.63
N ILE A 247 -24.50 -3.29 -3.75
CA ILE A 247 -23.22 -2.91 -3.15
C ILE A 247 -23.23 -3.13 -1.62
N GLU A 248 -24.29 -2.69 -0.94
CA GLU A 248 -24.43 -2.84 0.50
C GLU A 248 -24.63 -4.30 0.94
N GLU A 249 -25.22 -5.17 0.10
CA GLU A 249 -25.30 -6.60 0.34
C GLU A 249 -23.91 -7.24 0.35
N VAL A 250 -23.11 -6.91 -0.65
CA VAL A 250 -21.73 -7.40 -0.76
C VAL A 250 -20.88 -6.93 0.42
N ASP A 251 -20.99 -5.66 0.82
CA ASP A 251 -20.26 -5.16 1.99
C ASP A 251 -20.66 -5.85 3.29
N GLN A 252 -21.93 -6.21 3.47
CA GLN A 252 -22.36 -6.99 4.63
C GLN A 252 -21.75 -8.39 4.64
N ILE A 253 -21.71 -9.07 3.49
CA ILE A 253 -21.17 -10.44 3.37
C ILE A 253 -19.64 -10.41 3.53
N THR A 254 -18.95 -9.48 2.87
CA THR A 254 -17.49 -9.47 2.76
C THR A 254 -16.77 -8.71 3.88
N GLY A 255 -17.49 -8.28 4.89
CA GLY A 255 -16.97 -7.53 6.04
C GLY A 255 -16.54 -8.41 7.22
N PRO A 256 -16.91 -8.03 8.46
CA PRO A 256 -16.48 -8.72 9.68
C PRO A 256 -16.80 -10.20 9.75
N ALA A 257 -17.88 -10.65 9.11
CA ALA A 257 -18.22 -12.07 9.04
C ALA A 257 -17.13 -12.91 8.35
N MET A 258 -16.41 -12.31 7.39
CA MET A 258 -15.27 -12.91 6.70
C MET A 258 -13.92 -12.54 7.32
N GLY A 259 -13.90 -12.00 8.55
CA GLY A 259 -12.67 -11.55 9.21
C GLY A 259 -12.04 -10.28 8.63
N ARG A 260 -12.75 -9.54 7.80
CA ARG A 260 -12.30 -8.28 7.21
C ARG A 260 -12.76 -7.07 8.04
N PRO A 261 -12.13 -5.90 7.86
CA PRO A 261 -12.56 -4.67 8.51
C PRO A 261 -14.04 -4.34 8.23
N LYS A 262 -14.64 -3.51 9.08
CA LYS A 262 -16.02 -3.01 8.90
C LYS A 262 -16.23 -2.26 7.58
N SER A 263 -15.16 -1.76 6.97
CA SER A 263 -15.21 -1.15 5.64
C SER A 263 -15.46 -2.16 4.51
N ALA A 264 -15.32 -3.45 4.77
CA ALA A 264 -15.61 -4.53 3.81
C ALA A 264 -14.95 -4.32 2.43
N THR A 265 -15.67 -4.50 1.34
CA THR A 265 -15.14 -4.37 -0.03
C THR A 265 -15.25 -2.95 -0.57
N PHE A 266 -16.46 -2.42 -0.68
CA PHE A 266 -16.70 -1.17 -1.39
C PHE A 266 -16.39 0.09 -0.57
N ARG A 267 -16.62 0.07 0.73
CA ARG A 267 -16.15 1.16 1.60
C ARG A 267 -14.62 1.20 1.68
N THR A 268 -13.94 0.04 1.59
CA THR A 268 -12.48 -0.02 1.48
C THR A 268 -12.02 0.57 0.14
N ALA A 269 -12.70 0.26 -0.96
CA ALA A 269 -12.43 0.86 -2.27
C ALA A 269 -12.55 2.39 -2.23
N ASP A 270 -13.59 2.92 -1.57
CA ASP A 270 -13.77 4.37 -1.39
C ASP A 270 -12.68 5.00 -0.50
N LEU A 271 -12.16 4.27 0.49
CA LEU A 271 -11.04 4.71 1.34
C LEU A 271 -9.71 4.77 0.58
N VAL A 272 -9.43 3.74 -0.20
CA VAL A 272 -8.20 3.64 -1.02
C VAL A 272 -8.23 4.65 -2.16
N GLY A 273 -9.38 4.82 -2.76
CA GLY A 273 -9.61 5.65 -3.95
C GLY A 273 -9.62 4.85 -5.25
N LEU A 274 -10.64 5.09 -6.06
CA LEU A 274 -10.86 4.37 -7.31
C LEU A 274 -9.78 4.67 -8.38
N ASP A 275 -9.13 5.81 -8.31
CA ASP A 275 -7.98 6.14 -9.16
C ASP A 275 -6.75 5.29 -8.81
N VAL A 276 -6.50 5.04 -7.53
CA VAL A 276 -5.42 4.13 -7.09
C VAL A 276 -5.72 2.71 -7.57
N MET A 277 -6.97 2.25 -7.41
CA MET A 277 -7.40 0.95 -7.93
C MET A 277 -7.25 0.86 -9.45
N ALA A 278 -7.64 1.92 -10.18
CA ALA A 278 -7.50 1.99 -11.63
C ALA A 278 -6.03 1.94 -12.06
N HIS A 279 -5.13 2.61 -11.32
CA HIS A 279 -3.69 2.56 -11.58
C HIS A 279 -3.12 1.14 -11.38
N VAL A 280 -3.45 0.49 -10.27
CA VAL A 280 -3.06 -0.92 -10.00
C VAL A 280 -3.58 -1.85 -11.09
N THR A 281 -4.86 -1.70 -11.45
CA THR A 281 -5.50 -2.50 -12.52
C THR A 281 -4.82 -2.27 -13.87
N LYS A 282 -4.55 -1.01 -14.22
CA LYS A 282 -3.85 -0.67 -15.48
C LYS A 282 -2.46 -1.32 -15.53
N ASN A 283 -1.70 -1.25 -14.44
CA ASN A 283 -0.39 -1.90 -14.39
C ASN A 283 -0.49 -3.41 -14.65
N LEU A 284 -1.49 -4.09 -14.08
CA LEU A 284 -1.73 -5.51 -14.35
C LEU A 284 -2.13 -5.77 -15.81
N LEU A 285 -3.02 -4.96 -16.37
CA LEU A 285 -3.46 -5.10 -17.77
C LEU A 285 -2.31 -4.90 -18.77
N ASP A 286 -1.40 -3.98 -18.46
CA ASP A 286 -0.27 -3.65 -19.34
C ASP A 286 0.87 -4.69 -19.26
N ASN A 287 1.02 -5.41 -18.13
CA ASN A 287 2.20 -6.24 -17.86
C ASN A 287 1.92 -7.74 -17.70
N LEU A 288 0.64 -8.17 -17.67
CA LEU A 288 0.29 -9.59 -17.56
C LEU A 288 -0.01 -10.23 -18.92
N PRO A 289 0.13 -11.59 -19.01
CA PRO A 289 -0.33 -12.32 -20.18
C PRO A 289 -1.82 -12.10 -20.45
N LYS A 290 -2.22 -12.02 -21.73
CA LYS A 290 -3.62 -11.76 -22.15
C LYS A 290 -4.66 -12.63 -21.45
N LYS A 291 -4.39 -13.94 -21.29
CA LYS A 291 -5.30 -14.87 -20.60
C LYS A 291 -5.58 -14.45 -19.16
N GLU A 292 -4.61 -13.84 -18.51
CA GLU A 292 -4.75 -13.41 -17.11
C GLU A 292 -5.38 -12.02 -16.99
N THR A 293 -5.14 -11.12 -17.95
CA THR A 293 -5.74 -9.78 -17.95
C THR A 293 -7.26 -9.81 -17.97
N GLU A 294 -7.89 -10.89 -18.44
CA GLU A 294 -9.34 -11.09 -18.40
C GLU A 294 -9.91 -11.01 -16.97
N TYR A 295 -9.15 -11.46 -15.98
CA TYR A 295 -9.57 -11.37 -14.58
C TYR A 295 -9.68 -9.94 -14.08
N PHE A 296 -8.89 -9.02 -14.63
CA PHE A 296 -8.74 -7.64 -14.14
C PHE A 296 -9.52 -6.61 -14.97
N GLN A 297 -10.24 -7.01 -16.03
CA GLN A 297 -11.04 -6.07 -16.81
C GLN A 297 -12.14 -5.44 -15.95
N PRO A 298 -12.13 -4.10 -15.76
CA PRO A 298 -13.13 -3.43 -14.94
C PRO A 298 -14.48 -3.35 -15.68
N PRO A 299 -15.62 -3.58 -15.01
CA PRO A 299 -16.94 -3.34 -15.59
C PRO A 299 -17.11 -1.89 -16.04
N SER A 300 -18.01 -1.67 -17.00
CA SER A 300 -18.24 -0.34 -17.60
C SER A 300 -18.65 0.73 -16.59
N PHE A 301 -19.47 0.37 -15.60
CA PHE A 301 -19.89 1.31 -14.56
C PHE A 301 -18.71 1.84 -13.75
N LEU A 302 -17.71 1.00 -13.44
CA LEU A 302 -16.52 1.40 -12.70
C LEU A 302 -15.64 2.35 -13.50
N GLN A 303 -15.51 2.09 -14.81
CA GLN A 303 -14.82 3.01 -15.72
C GLN A 303 -15.52 4.38 -15.76
N GLN A 304 -16.87 4.37 -15.80
CA GLN A 304 -17.66 5.60 -15.79
C GLN A 304 -17.53 6.36 -14.45
N MET A 305 -17.48 5.66 -13.30
CA MET A 305 -17.21 6.29 -12.00
C MET A 305 -15.88 7.06 -12.01
N VAL A 306 -14.81 6.43 -12.50
CA VAL A 306 -13.49 7.08 -12.60
C VAL A 306 -13.54 8.29 -13.53
N LYS A 307 -14.19 8.16 -14.70
CA LYS A 307 -14.38 9.27 -15.65
C LYS A 307 -15.16 10.43 -15.04
N ASN A 308 -16.17 10.14 -14.22
CA ASN A 308 -16.98 11.15 -13.51
C ASN A 308 -16.26 11.72 -12.28
N GLN A 309 -15.03 11.32 -12.00
CA GLN A 309 -14.28 11.71 -10.78
C GLN A 309 -14.98 11.29 -9.48
N TRP A 310 -15.75 10.20 -9.51
CA TRP A 310 -16.33 9.59 -8.31
C TRP A 310 -15.30 8.64 -7.68
N LEU A 311 -14.30 9.22 -7.01
CA LEU A 311 -13.09 8.53 -6.62
C LEU A 311 -13.10 8.04 -5.15
N GLY A 312 -14.24 8.12 -4.48
CA GLY A 312 -14.38 7.70 -3.09
C GLY A 312 -14.33 8.87 -2.10
N GLN A 313 -13.81 8.63 -0.89
CA GLN A 313 -13.87 9.61 0.20
C GLN A 313 -13.20 10.96 -0.12
N LYS A 314 -12.10 10.94 -0.84
CA LYS A 314 -11.35 12.16 -1.21
C LYS A 314 -12.15 13.12 -2.09
N THR A 315 -13.09 12.61 -2.88
CA THR A 315 -14.03 13.40 -3.69
C THR A 315 -15.43 13.45 -3.07
N LYS A 316 -15.60 12.89 -1.85
CA LYS A 316 -16.88 12.76 -1.14
C LYS A 316 -17.95 11.96 -1.90
N GLN A 317 -17.57 11.27 -2.94
CA GLN A 317 -18.43 10.48 -3.81
C GLN A 317 -17.65 9.30 -4.40
N GLY A 318 -18.20 8.09 -4.26
CA GLY A 318 -17.65 6.83 -4.74
C GLY A 318 -18.76 5.80 -4.81
N PHE A 319 -18.56 4.60 -4.29
CA PHE A 319 -19.63 3.61 -4.10
C PHE A 319 -20.67 4.11 -3.09
N TYR A 320 -20.23 4.94 -2.17
CA TYR A 320 -21.08 5.64 -1.21
C TYR A 320 -20.91 7.14 -1.34
N LYS A 321 -22.01 7.87 -1.04
CA LYS A 321 -22.05 9.33 -1.08
C LYS A 321 -22.74 9.84 0.18
N LYS A 322 -22.08 10.75 0.90
CA LYS A 322 -22.71 11.44 2.02
C LYS A 322 -23.44 12.69 1.51
N VAL A 323 -24.67 12.83 1.91
CA VAL A 323 -25.52 13.98 1.62
C VAL A 323 -26.07 14.58 2.92
N LYS A 324 -26.36 15.86 2.93
CA LYS A 324 -27.12 16.50 4.02
C LYS A 324 -28.58 16.61 3.59
N LYS A 325 -29.48 15.97 4.33
CA LYS A 325 -30.92 16.07 4.14
C LYS A 325 -31.53 16.50 5.47
N ASP A 326 -32.31 17.58 5.48
CA ASP A 326 -32.98 18.11 6.68
C ASP A 326 -32.02 18.30 7.88
N GLY A 327 -30.78 18.78 7.62
CA GLY A 327 -29.76 19.01 8.64
C GLY A 327 -29.05 17.75 9.15
N LYS A 328 -29.45 16.54 8.70
CA LYS A 328 -28.81 15.26 9.08
C LYS A 328 -27.96 14.72 7.94
N GLU A 329 -26.83 14.10 8.30
CA GLU A 329 -26.02 13.34 7.32
C GLU A 329 -26.72 12.01 6.99
N GLU A 330 -26.96 11.79 5.71
CA GLU A 330 -27.44 10.53 5.16
C GLU A 330 -26.36 9.95 4.24
N THR A 331 -26.15 8.63 4.28
CA THR A 331 -25.24 7.95 3.38
C THR A 331 -26.03 7.19 2.33
N LEU A 332 -25.95 7.65 1.10
CA LEU A 332 -26.52 6.98 -0.07
C LEU A 332 -25.52 5.95 -0.61
N VAL A 333 -26.03 4.96 -1.35
CA VAL A 333 -25.26 3.93 -2.04
C VAL A 333 -25.52 4.00 -3.55
N LEU A 334 -24.51 3.72 -4.34
CA LEU A 334 -24.62 3.69 -5.80
C LEU A 334 -25.49 2.51 -6.27
N ASP A 335 -26.48 2.82 -7.07
CA ASP A 335 -27.09 1.86 -7.99
C ASP A 335 -26.22 1.77 -9.25
N TYR A 336 -25.38 0.74 -9.32
CA TYR A 336 -24.38 0.62 -10.40
C TYR A 336 -25.01 0.33 -11.78
N GLN A 337 -26.28 -0.10 -11.82
CA GLN A 337 -27.00 -0.34 -13.08
C GLN A 337 -27.52 0.96 -13.67
N LYS A 338 -27.95 1.89 -12.81
CA LYS A 338 -28.49 3.21 -13.21
C LYS A 338 -27.46 4.33 -13.18
N LEU A 339 -26.31 4.10 -12.51
CA LEU A 339 -25.32 5.13 -12.20
C LEU A 339 -25.93 6.31 -11.42
N ASP A 340 -26.80 6.00 -10.46
CA ASP A 340 -27.45 6.99 -9.61
C ASP A 340 -27.40 6.54 -8.14
N TYR A 341 -27.65 7.45 -7.21
CA TYR A 341 -27.56 7.19 -5.79
C TYR A 341 -28.94 7.02 -5.15
N ARG A 342 -29.06 6.00 -4.32
CA ARG A 342 -30.29 5.71 -3.57
C ARG A 342 -30.02 5.49 -2.09
N PRO A 343 -31.03 5.58 -1.21
CA PRO A 343 -30.91 5.14 0.18
C PRO A 343 -30.43 3.69 0.27
N GLN A 344 -29.66 3.40 1.33
CA GLN A 344 -29.23 2.03 1.61
C GLN A 344 -30.43 1.20 2.07
N GLU A 345 -30.52 -0.02 1.60
CA GLU A 345 -31.50 -0.99 2.04
C GLU A 345 -30.84 -2.01 2.99
N LYS A 346 -31.55 -2.39 4.05
CA LYS A 346 -31.10 -3.48 4.91
C LYS A 346 -31.24 -4.79 4.15
N ALA A 347 -30.12 -5.51 4.00
CA ALA A 347 -30.16 -6.89 3.53
C ALA A 347 -30.16 -7.82 4.75
N GLY A 348 -31.02 -8.82 4.71
CA GLY A 348 -31.04 -9.89 5.71
C GLY A 348 -30.52 -11.18 5.07
N PHE A 349 -29.40 -11.71 5.57
CA PHE A 349 -28.88 -13.01 5.16
C PHE A 349 -28.88 -13.95 6.36
N PRO A 350 -29.61 -15.06 6.32
CA PRO A 350 -29.63 -16.05 7.40
C PRO A 350 -28.26 -16.56 7.79
N SER A 351 -27.34 -16.68 6.81
CA SER A 351 -25.94 -17.06 7.05
C SER A 351 -25.17 -16.05 7.90
N LEU A 352 -25.40 -14.75 7.71
CA LEU A 352 -24.79 -13.70 8.52
C LEU A 352 -25.32 -13.71 9.96
N GLU A 353 -26.61 -13.91 10.15
CA GLU A 353 -27.21 -14.03 11.49
C GLU A 353 -26.68 -15.27 12.22
N ALA A 354 -26.55 -16.42 11.53
CA ALA A 354 -25.99 -17.64 12.09
C ALA A 354 -24.52 -17.49 12.49
N ALA A 355 -23.75 -16.73 11.71
CA ALA A 355 -22.31 -16.49 11.96
C ALA A 355 -22.03 -15.39 13.00
N LYS A 356 -23.02 -14.54 13.33
CA LYS A 356 -22.85 -13.28 14.07
C LYS A 356 -22.17 -13.42 15.44
N ASN A 357 -22.53 -14.44 16.19
CA ASN A 357 -22.07 -14.64 17.57
C ASN A 357 -20.92 -15.64 17.69
N ILE A 358 -20.36 -16.12 16.58
CA ILE A 358 -19.23 -17.04 16.57
C ILE A 358 -17.95 -16.23 16.71
N GLU A 359 -17.24 -16.38 17.84
CA GLU A 359 -16.01 -15.65 18.12
C GLU A 359 -14.83 -16.20 17.31
N ASP A 360 -14.71 -17.53 17.20
CA ASP A 360 -13.66 -18.15 16.39
C ASP A 360 -13.83 -17.80 14.91
N LEU A 361 -12.80 -17.21 14.33
CA LEU A 361 -12.84 -16.73 12.96
C LEU A 361 -13.01 -17.86 11.94
N GLY A 362 -12.33 -18.98 12.16
CA GLY A 362 -12.40 -20.15 11.26
C GLY A 362 -13.79 -20.74 11.22
N GLU A 363 -14.39 -21.01 12.38
CA GLU A 363 -15.75 -21.54 12.48
C GLU A 363 -16.79 -20.53 11.98
N ARG A 364 -16.59 -19.23 12.18
CA ARG A 364 -17.47 -18.19 11.65
C ARG A 364 -17.46 -18.17 10.13
N ILE A 365 -16.28 -18.17 9.50
CA ILE A 365 -16.15 -18.22 8.03
C ILE A 365 -16.77 -19.52 7.51
N LYS A 366 -16.47 -20.66 8.14
CA LYS A 366 -17.01 -21.97 7.75
C LYS A 366 -18.54 -21.97 7.80
N THR A 367 -19.15 -21.48 8.90
CA THR A 367 -20.60 -21.36 9.03
C THR A 367 -21.20 -20.52 7.91
N LEU A 368 -20.57 -19.39 7.58
CA LEU A 368 -21.02 -18.52 6.50
C LEU A 368 -20.94 -19.21 5.13
N VAL A 369 -19.79 -19.74 4.76
CA VAL A 369 -19.54 -20.29 3.41
C VAL A 369 -20.23 -21.63 3.16
N MET A 370 -20.58 -22.38 4.22
CA MET A 370 -21.32 -23.65 4.10
C MET A 370 -22.84 -23.46 4.03
N SER A 371 -23.33 -22.23 4.23
CA SER A 371 -24.75 -21.95 4.11
C SER A 371 -25.22 -22.02 2.65
N PRO A 372 -26.31 -22.75 2.35
CA PRO A 372 -26.80 -22.92 0.99
C PRO A 372 -27.56 -21.70 0.45
N GLU A 373 -27.82 -20.70 1.31
CA GLU A 373 -28.53 -19.50 0.88
C GLU A 373 -27.60 -18.49 0.14
N ARG A 374 -28.21 -17.47 -0.45
CA ARG A 374 -27.57 -16.53 -1.37
C ARG A 374 -26.30 -15.85 -0.80
N GLY A 375 -26.33 -15.43 0.48
CA GLY A 375 -25.17 -14.79 1.12
C GLY A 375 -23.99 -15.75 1.32
N GLY A 376 -24.27 -16.98 1.78
CA GLY A 376 -23.26 -18.03 1.92
C GLY A 376 -22.67 -18.47 0.59
N GLN A 377 -23.49 -18.62 -0.44
CA GLN A 377 -23.02 -18.95 -1.80
C GLN A 377 -22.10 -17.87 -2.36
N PHE A 378 -22.43 -16.59 -2.17
CA PHE A 378 -21.57 -15.49 -2.58
C PHE A 378 -20.21 -15.51 -1.84
N ALA A 379 -20.26 -15.67 -0.52
CA ALA A 379 -19.05 -15.76 0.30
C ALA A 379 -18.14 -16.91 -0.15
N TRP A 380 -18.72 -18.11 -0.35
CA TRP A 380 -17.99 -19.27 -0.84
C TRP A 380 -17.36 -19.02 -2.23
N LYS A 381 -18.17 -18.53 -3.18
CA LYS A 381 -17.73 -18.34 -4.56
C LYS A 381 -16.56 -17.37 -4.67
N THR A 382 -16.61 -16.25 -3.96
CA THR A 382 -15.57 -15.24 -3.98
C THR A 382 -14.33 -15.67 -3.21
N LEU A 383 -14.48 -16.32 -2.06
CA LEU A 383 -13.35 -16.87 -1.28
C LEU A 383 -12.65 -17.98 -2.07
N LYS A 384 -13.39 -18.94 -2.62
CA LYS A 384 -12.84 -20.03 -3.43
C LYS A 384 -12.01 -19.51 -4.61
N LYS A 385 -12.54 -18.53 -5.38
CA LYS A 385 -11.84 -17.94 -6.51
C LYS A 385 -10.51 -17.32 -6.05
N THR A 386 -10.50 -16.58 -4.95
CA THR A 386 -9.28 -15.94 -4.42
C THR A 386 -8.25 -16.96 -3.96
N LEU A 387 -8.66 -18.00 -3.24
CA LEU A 387 -7.76 -19.05 -2.76
C LEU A 387 -7.14 -19.85 -3.92
N LEU A 388 -7.94 -20.21 -4.93
CA LEU A 388 -7.44 -20.92 -6.11
C LEU A 388 -6.45 -20.07 -6.90
N TYR A 389 -6.76 -18.78 -7.13
CA TYR A 389 -5.84 -17.87 -7.80
C TYR A 389 -4.53 -17.73 -7.02
N SER A 390 -4.59 -17.57 -5.71
CA SER A 390 -3.38 -17.48 -4.86
C SER A 390 -2.52 -18.74 -4.98
N ALA A 391 -3.14 -19.93 -4.95
CA ALA A 391 -2.43 -21.20 -5.11
C ALA A 391 -1.80 -21.36 -6.50
N GLU A 392 -2.51 -20.97 -7.57
CA GLU A 392 -2.00 -21.02 -8.95
C GLU A 392 -0.81 -20.08 -9.16
N LYS A 393 -0.73 -18.98 -8.40
CA LYS A 393 0.35 -18.00 -8.54
C LYS A 393 1.64 -18.39 -7.82
N ILE A 394 1.67 -19.47 -7.10
CA ILE A 394 2.90 -20.09 -6.62
C ILE A 394 3.39 -21.07 -7.70
N PRO A 395 4.63 -21.00 -8.20
CA PRO A 395 5.76 -20.17 -7.74
C PRO A 395 5.98 -18.85 -8.53
N GLU A 396 4.99 -18.31 -9.23
CA GLU A 396 5.17 -17.10 -10.05
C GLU A 396 5.49 -15.87 -9.18
N ILE A 397 4.66 -15.59 -8.16
CA ILE A 397 4.76 -14.38 -7.32
C ILE A 397 5.51 -14.61 -6.00
N SER A 398 5.63 -15.86 -5.56
CA SER A 398 6.33 -16.27 -4.34
C SER A 398 6.92 -17.66 -4.50
N ASP A 399 7.79 -18.10 -3.58
CA ASP A 399 8.37 -19.44 -3.58
C ASP A 399 7.52 -20.45 -2.81
N ASP A 400 6.65 -19.99 -1.92
CA ASP A 400 5.81 -20.86 -1.11
C ASP A 400 4.49 -20.17 -0.70
N ILE A 401 3.56 -20.95 -0.12
CA ILE A 401 2.23 -20.48 0.29
C ILE A 401 2.24 -19.64 1.57
N ILE A 402 3.35 -19.60 2.29
CA ILE A 402 3.46 -18.87 3.57
C ILE A 402 3.78 -17.39 3.31
N ASN A 403 4.34 -17.10 2.15
CA ASN A 403 4.66 -15.74 1.71
C ASN A 403 3.49 -15.07 1.03
#